data_091342e6eb50cc5f9026dde1f8707455
#
_entry.id   091342e6eb50cc5f9026dde1f8707455
#
_cell.length_a   1.000
_cell.length_b   1.000
_cell.length_c   1.000
_cell.angle_alpha   90.00
_cell.angle_beta   90.00
_cell.angle_gamma   90.00
#
_symmetry.space_group_name_H-M   'P 1'
#
loop_
_entity.id
_entity.type
_entity.pdbx_description
1 polymer ?
#
loop_
_entity_poly.entity_id
_entity_poly.type
_entity_poly.pdbx_seq_one_letter_code
_entity_poly.pdbx_strand_id
1 'polypeptide(L)'
;MPELTDISVIRTLCEKYDFALSKGFGQNFIINPGIPTKIVDASGVDKRYGVIEIGPGIGVLTRELAKRAAKVVSIEVDERLPPLLAETMAGVDNFKLVLQDVLKVDLKALIAEEF
;
A
#
# COMPACT_ATOMS: atom_id res chain seq x y z
N MET A 1 4.15 -1.16 14.51
CA MET A 1 4.49 -2.03 13.38
C MET A 1 5.93 -1.83 12.97
N PRO A 2 6.71 -2.91 12.77
CA PRO A 2 8.10 -2.81 12.30
C PRO A 2 8.18 -2.12 10.94
N GLU A 3 9.37 -1.61 10.63
CA GLU A 3 9.62 -0.96 9.35
C GLU A 3 9.51 -1.94 8.19
N LEU A 4 8.67 -1.61 7.21
CA LEU A 4 8.47 -2.45 6.02
C LEU A 4 9.63 -2.39 5.02
N THR A 5 10.62 -1.54 5.27
CA THR A 5 11.84 -1.48 4.48
C THR A 5 12.96 -2.33 5.07
N ASP A 6 12.75 -2.92 6.24
CA ASP A 6 13.69 -3.87 6.85
C ASP A 6 13.57 -5.22 6.16
N ILE A 7 14.66 -5.70 5.58
CA ILE A 7 14.65 -6.92 4.78
C ILE A 7 14.26 -8.16 5.60
N SER A 8 14.59 -8.20 6.89
CA SER A 8 14.20 -9.33 7.75
C SER A 8 12.69 -9.35 7.98
N VAL A 9 12.07 -8.19 8.11
CA VAL A 9 10.61 -8.06 8.23
C VAL A 9 9.94 -8.49 6.94
N ILE A 10 10.47 -8.05 5.79
CA ILE A 10 9.95 -8.42 4.47
C ILE A 10 9.98 -9.94 4.28
N ARG A 11 11.12 -10.57 4.60
CA ARG A 11 11.26 -12.03 4.49
C ARG A 11 10.26 -12.77 5.36
N THR A 12 10.10 -12.35 6.60
CA THR A 12 9.17 -12.96 7.54
C THR A 12 7.73 -12.88 7.01
N LEU A 13 7.33 -11.72 6.50
CA LEU A 13 6.00 -11.53 5.92
C LEU A 13 5.80 -12.38 4.68
N CYS A 14 6.79 -12.43 3.79
CA CYS A 14 6.70 -13.23 2.57
C CYS A 14 6.58 -14.71 2.86
N GLU A 15 7.33 -15.24 3.85
CA GLU A 15 7.24 -16.63 4.27
C GLU A 15 5.88 -16.92 4.90
N LYS A 16 5.41 -16.05 5.78
CA LYS A 16 4.15 -16.23 6.50
C LYS A 16 2.93 -16.30 5.58
N TYR A 17 2.93 -15.49 4.54
CA TYR A 17 1.79 -15.36 3.63
C TYR A 17 2.00 -16.00 2.26
N ASP A 18 3.06 -16.77 2.12
CA ASP A 18 3.40 -17.45 0.86
C ASP A 18 3.40 -16.48 -0.33
N PHE A 19 4.03 -15.34 -0.15
CA PHE A 19 4.12 -14.29 -1.14
C PHE A 19 5.57 -14.01 -1.48
N ALA A 20 5.92 -14.02 -2.77
CA ALA A 20 7.27 -13.73 -3.23
C ALA A 20 7.29 -12.39 -3.97
N LEU A 21 8.23 -11.52 -3.60
CA LEU A 21 8.44 -10.25 -4.30
C LEU A 21 9.08 -10.49 -5.66
N SER A 22 8.66 -9.70 -6.65
CA SER A 22 9.32 -9.67 -7.94
C SER A 22 10.73 -9.09 -7.78
N LYS A 23 11.71 -9.69 -8.46
CA LYS A 23 13.07 -9.17 -8.50
C LYS A 23 13.13 -7.93 -9.39
N GLY A 24 14.10 -7.04 -9.13
CA GLY A 24 14.40 -5.90 -9.95
C GLY A 24 14.10 -4.57 -9.28
N PHE A 25 13.63 -3.60 -10.07
CA PHE A 25 13.46 -2.21 -9.65
C PHE A 25 12.62 -2.03 -8.38
N GLY A 26 11.50 -2.73 -8.30
CA GLY A 26 10.60 -2.62 -7.16
C GLY A 26 11.23 -3.08 -5.84
N GLN A 27 12.18 -4.01 -5.90
CA GLN A 27 12.85 -4.52 -4.72
C GLN A 27 13.75 -3.45 -4.06
N ASN A 28 14.46 -2.67 -4.87
CA ASN A 28 15.26 -1.55 -4.35
C ASN A 28 14.38 -0.48 -3.70
N PHE A 29 13.22 -0.22 -4.27
CA PHE A 29 12.23 0.68 -3.71
C PHE A 29 11.80 0.23 -2.29
N ILE A 30 11.53 -1.05 -2.13
CA ILE A 30 11.01 -1.60 -0.87
C ILE A 30 12.03 -1.52 0.26
N ILE A 31 13.32 -1.76 -0.03
CA ILE A 31 14.37 -1.81 1.00
C ILE A 31 15.03 -0.46 1.29
N ASN A 32 14.67 0.60 0.58
CA ASN A 32 15.22 1.94 0.82
C ASN A 32 14.19 2.81 1.55
N PRO A 33 14.39 3.07 2.86
CA PRO A 33 13.37 3.77 3.66
C PRO A 33 13.13 5.23 3.24
N GLY A 34 14.07 5.84 2.53
CA GLY A 34 13.92 7.23 2.08
C GLY A 34 13.04 7.41 0.85
N ILE A 35 12.88 6.37 0.03
CA ILE A 35 12.16 6.48 -1.24
C ILE A 35 10.64 6.67 -1.04
N PRO A 36 9.93 5.91 -0.20
CA PRO A 36 8.51 6.15 0.02
C PRO A 36 8.20 7.56 0.51
N THR A 37 8.99 8.06 1.45
CA THR A 37 8.84 9.42 1.96
C THR A 37 9.02 10.46 0.86
N LYS A 38 10.04 10.31 0.02
CA LYS A 38 10.30 11.23 -1.08
C LYS A 38 9.18 11.24 -2.12
N ILE A 39 8.62 10.08 -2.43
CA ILE A 39 7.51 9.99 -3.39
C ILE A 39 6.29 10.74 -2.86
N VAL A 40 5.94 10.52 -1.60
CA VAL A 40 4.78 11.17 -0.99
C VAL A 40 5.02 12.67 -0.84
N ASP A 41 6.23 13.09 -0.46
CA ASP A 41 6.59 14.52 -0.42
C ASP A 41 6.41 15.16 -1.80
N ALA A 42 6.89 14.52 -2.85
CA ALA A 42 6.79 15.04 -4.21
C ALA A 42 5.35 15.14 -4.71
N SER A 43 4.46 14.29 -4.21
CA SER A 43 3.04 14.29 -4.60
C SER A 43 2.27 15.48 -4.06
N GLY A 44 2.73 16.08 -2.97
CA GLY A 44 2.01 17.17 -2.31
C GLY A 44 0.76 16.74 -1.56
N VAL A 45 0.56 15.41 -1.36
CA VAL A 45 -0.61 14.89 -0.66
C VAL A 45 -0.62 15.34 0.80
N ASP A 46 -1.78 15.79 1.25
CA ASP A 46 -2.05 16.13 2.64
C ASP A 46 -3.49 15.74 3.02
N LYS A 47 -3.96 16.18 4.19
CA LYS A 47 -5.27 15.80 4.72
C LYS A 47 -6.47 16.33 3.93
N ARG A 48 -6.25 17.16 2.90
CA ARG A 48 -7.30 17.60 2.00
C ARG A 48 -7.60 16.59 0.89
N TYR A 49 -6.75 15.57 0.73
CA TYR A 49 -6.83 14.64 -0.40
C TYR A 49 -7.16 13.22 0.05
N GLY A 50 -8.01 12.57 -0.74
CA GLY A 50 -8.09 11.12 -0.77
C GLY A 50 -7.13 10.60 -1.83
N VAL A 51 -6.66 9.38 -1.66
CA VAL A 51 -5.71 8.75 -2.58
C VAL A 51 -6.24 7.38 -3.02
N ILE A 52 -6.18 7.12 -4.31
CA ILE A 52 -6.37 5.77 -4.85
C ILE A 52 -4.99 5.24 -5.24
N GLU A 53 -4.61 4.12 -4.65
CA GLU A 53 -3.35 3.44 -4.95
C GLU A 53 -3.65 2.14 -5.69
N ILE A 54 -2.91 1.89 -6.76
CA ILE A 54 -3.05 0.65 -7.53
C ILE A 54 -1.83 -0.22 -7.24
N GLY A 55 -2.07 -1.44 -6.73
CA GLY A 55 -0.99 -2.37 -6.43
C GLY A 55 -0.20 -2.00 -5.18
N PRO A 56 -0.80 -2.05 -3.98
CA PRO A 56 -0.10 -1.67 -2.75
C PRO A 56 1.06 -2.58 -2.38
N GLY A 57 1.12 -3.80 -2.93
CA GLY A 57 2.11 -4.78 -2.53
C GLY A 57 2.02 -5.07 -1.04
N ILE A 58 3.15 -5.03 -0.34
CA ILE A 58 3.17 -5.27 1.11
C ILE A 58 2.80 -4.03 1.94
N GLY A 59 2.54 -2.88 1.30
CA GLY A 59 2.05 -1.68 1.98
C GLY A 59 3.09 -0.63 2.29
N VAL A 60 4.28 -0.68 1.68
CA VAL A 60 5.37 0.27 1.96
C VAL A 60 4.95 1.71 1.66
N LEU A 61 4.50 1.97 0.44
CA LEU A 61 4.03 3.30 0.04
C LEU A 61 2.69 3.62 0.73
N THR A 62 1.84 2.61 0.86
CA THR A 62 0.51 2.74 1.47
C THR A 62 0.59 3.34 2.87
N ARG A 63 1.53 2.89 3.68
CA ARG A 63 1.74 3.42 5.04
C ARG A 63 2.10 4.91 5.03
N GLU A 64 2.99 5.32 4.13
CA GLU A 64 3.37 6.73 4.01
C GLU A 64 2.20 7.58 3.53
N LEU A 65 1.45 7.11 2.54
CA LEU A 65 0.25 7.79 2.06
C LEU A 65 -0.77 7.97 3.17
N ALA A 66 -1.01 6.93 3.96
CA ALA A 66 -1.99 6.97 5.04
C ALA A 66 -1.60 7.96 6.15
N LYS A 67 -0.32 8.18 6.38
CA LYS A 67 0.15 9.18 7.34
C LYS A 67 -0.21 10.61 6.92
N ARG A 68 -0.34 10.88 5.63
CA ARG A 68 -0.49 12.23 5.08
C ARG A 68 -1.86 12.53 4.50
N ALA A 69 -2.48 11.56 3.85
CA ALA A 69 -3.78 11.73 3.21
C ALA A 69 -4.94 11.65 4.20
N ALA A 70 -6.09 12.15 3.81
CA ALA A 70 -7.31 11.96 4.57
C ALA A 70 -7.74 10.49 4.57
N LYS A 71 -7.61 9.83 3.41
CA LYS A 71 -7.98 8.43 3.23
C LYS A 71 -7.23 7.83 2.06
N VAL A 72 -6.83 6.56 2.19
CA VAL A 72 -6.21 5.78 1.12
C VAL A 72 -7.09 4.59 0.81
N VAL A 73 -7.44 4.44 -0.47
CA VAL A 73 -8.12 3.25 -0.98
C VAL A 73 -7.16 2.58 -1.96
N SER A 74 -6.77 1.35 -1.66
CA SER A 74 -5.83 0.60 -2.50
C SER A 74 -6.57 -0.50 -3.24
N ILE A 75 -6.26 -0.67 -4.51
CA ILE A 75 -6.87 -1.67 -5.39
C ILE A 75 -5.81 -2.73 -5.70
N GLU A 76 -6.11 -3.98 -5.38
CA GLU A 76 -5.20 -5.10 -5.54
C GLU A 76 -5.93 -6.30 -6.13
N VAL A 77 -5.28 -7.03 -7.02
CA VAL A 77 -5.84 -8.22 -7.66
C VAL A 77 -5.31 -9.52 -7.05
N ASP A 78 -4.19 -9.48 -6.35
CA ASP A 78 -3.56 -10.67 -5.79
C ASP A 78 -4.24 -11.10 -4.48
N GLU A 79 -4.86 -12.27 -4.51
CA GLU A 79 -5.62 -12.81 -3.37
C GLU A 79 -4.74 -13.17 -2.16
N ARG A 80 -3.43 -13.23 -2.31
CA ARG A 80 -2.49 -13.51 -1.21
C ARG A 80 -2.22 -12.27 -0.35
N LEU A 81 -2.47 -11.08 -0.89
CA LEU A 81 -2.11 -9.83 -0.23
C LEU A 81 -3.10 -9.36 0.85
N PRO A 82 -4.42 -9.59 0.77
CA PRO A 82 -5.31 -9.11 1.83
C PRO A 82 -4.91 -9.53 3.25
N PRO A 83 -4.57 -10.80 3.54
CA PRO A 83 -4.11 -11.16 4.90
C PRO A 83 -2.82 -10.47 5.30
N LEU A 84 -1.87 -10.34 4.36
CA LEU A 84 -0.60 -9.67 4.59
C LEU A 84 -0.83 -8.18 4.89
N LEU A 85 -1.65 -7.51 4.09
CA LEU A 85 -1.97 -6.10 4.27
C LEU A 85 -2.74 -5.84 5.57
N ALA A 86 -3.58 -6.78 6.00
CA ALA A 86 -4.26 -6.69 7.29
C ALA A 86 -3.23 -6.60 8.43
N GLU A 87 -2.12 -7.30 8.31
CA GLU A 87 -1.04 -7.21 9.31
C GLU A 87 -0.22 -5.93 9.14
N THR A 88 0.22 -5.59 7.93
CA THR A 88 1.08 -4.42 7.72
C THR A 88 0.37 -3.10 7.93
N MET A 89 -0.94 -3.07 7.74
CA MET A 89 -1.77 -1.88 7.93
C MET A 89 -2.55 -1.90 9.25
N ALA A 90 -2.22 -2.81 10.16
CA ALA A 90 -2.88 -2.90 11.46
C ALA A 90 -2.77 -1.57 12.22
N GLY A 91 -3.88 -1.09 12.75
CA GLY A 91 -3.94 0.19 13.48
C GLY A 91 -4.07 1.42 12.59
N VAL A 92 -4.04 1.27 11.27
CA VAL A 92 -4.26 2.36 10.32
C VAL A 92 -5.75 2.43 10.00
N ASP A 93 -6.41 3.49 10.44
CA ASP A 93 -7.88 3.61 10.38
C ASP A 93 -8.41 4.30 9.12
N ASN A 94 -7.54 4.90 8.33
CA ASN A 94 -7.91 5.62 7.10
C ASN A 94 -7.49 4.89 5.83
N PHE A 95 -7.40 3.56 5.91
CA PHE A 95 -7.04 2.69 4.79
C PHE A 95 -8.16 1.71 4.49
N LYS A 96 -8.43 1.51 3.19
CA LYS A 96 -9.36 0.47 2.71
C LYS A 96 -8.74 -0.27 1.53
N LEU A 97 -8.84 -1.59 1.55
CA LEU A 97 -8.41 -2.44 0.45
C LEU A 97 -9.62 -2.89 -0.38
N VAL A 98 -9.51 -2.76 -1.69
CA VAL A 98 -10.47 -3.29 -2.67
C VAL A 98 -9.76 -4.41 -3.43
N LEU A 99 -10.23 -5.64 -3.26
CA LEU A 99 -9.69 -6.80 -3.98
C LEU A 99 -10.42 -6.93 -5.31
N GLN A 100 -9.84 -6.36 -6.36
CA GLN A 100 -10.44 -6.35 -7.70
C GLN A 100 -9.36 -6.02 -8.74
N ASP A 101 -9.63 -6.43 -9.99
CA ASP A 101 -8.88 -5.94 -11.15
C ASP A 101 -9.24 -4.47 -11.37
N VAL A 102 -8.25 -3.59 -11.38
CA VAL A 102 -8.47 -2.15 -11.54
C VAL A 102 -9.19 -1.82 -12.85
N LEU A 103 -8.97 -2.62 -13.90
CA LEU A 103 -9.62 -2.43 -15.18
C LEU A 103 -11.14 -2.69 -15.12
N LYS A 104 -11.60 -3.36 -14.07
CA LYS A 104 -13.02 -3.67 -13.86
C LYS A 104 -13.67 -2.78 -12.80
N VAL A 105 -12.89 -1.89 -12.17
CA VAL A 105 -13.41 -0.97 -11.16
C VAL A 105 -14.02 0.25 -11.83
N ASP A 106 -15.23 0.61 -11.42
CA ASP A 106 -15.83 1.89 -11.75
C ASP A 106 -15.23 2.94 -10.81
N LEU A 107 -14.19 3.64 -11.25
CA LEU A 107 -13.47 4.62 -10.44
C LEU A 107 -14.35 5.79 -10.00
N LYS A 108 -15.27 6.23 -10.86
CA LYS A 108 -16.21 7.29 -10.53
C LYS A 108 -17.09 6.90 -9.36
N ALA A 109 -17.67 5.70 -9.41
CA ALA A 109 -18.50 5.18 -8.34
C ALA A 109 -17.70 4.98 -7.05
N LEU A 110 -16.47 4.47 -7.17
CA LEU A 110 -15.58 4.27 -6.03
C LEU A 110 -15.25 5.60 -5.34
N ILE A 111 -14.93 6.63 -6.11
CA ILE A 111 -14.64 7.96 -5.57
C ILE A 111 -15.85 8.53 -4.85
N ALA A 112 -17.04 8.42 -5.45
CA ALA A 112 -18.26 8.92 -4.84
C ALA A 112 -18.61 8.18 -3.54
N GLU A 113 -18.31 6.89 -3.46
CA GLU A 113 -18.62 6.07 -2.30
C GLU A 113 -17.61 6.29 -1.15
N GLU A 114 -16.31 6.39 -1.48
CA GLU A 114 -15.24 6.35 -0.47
C GLU A 114 -14.73 7.74 -0.08
N PHE A 115 -14.90 8.72 -0.90
CA PHE A 115 -14.43 10.08 -0.68
C PHE A 115 -15.59 11.08 -0.79
#